data_cf6a1281f48970dcdad2d7708a6efa28
#
_entry.id   cf6a1281f48970dcdad2d7708a6efa28
#
_cell.length_a   1.000
_cell.length_b   1.000
_cell.length_c   1.000
_cell.angle_alpha   90.00
_cell.angle_beta   90.00
_cell.angle_gamma   90.00
#
_symmetry.space_group_name_H-M   'P 1'
#
loop_
_entity.id
_entity.type
_entity.pdbx_description
1 polymer ?
#
loop_
_entity_poly.entity_id
_entity_poly.type
_entity_poly.pdbx_seq_one_letter_code
_entity_poly.pdbx_strand_id
1 'polypeptide(L)'
;MGRPLRIIQNIYPYHLTCRTNNRSFRFNQRQVIRIFFQALKETTEKYNIQLHHVVLMGNHYHIIATATEENLHRAMQYLNSRIAVRYNKHVGRSGHLWGDRYRSCIVDTDEYYLACIRYIYQNPKRANIVNDLEQFPDSSFQFYAFGKKIDVVLFDDHLVLNIGKQKKKVQQFFRTLVMDEGLCISDDEVNKGLRKMFFGSADFVQHMYNTYCCNQ
;
A
#
# COMPACT_ATOMS: atom_id res chain seq x y z
N MET A 1 -16.04 6.39 -22.22
CA MET A 1 -14.72 5.73 -22.19
C MET A 1 -14.78 4.52 -21.27
N GLY A 2 -14.36 3.34 -21.78
CA GLY A 2 -14.21 2.12 -20.97
C GLY A 2 -13.21 2.33 -19.84
N ARG A 3 -13.41 1.64 -18.71
CA ARG A 3 -12.43 1.68 -17.60
C ARG A 3 -11.17 0.94 -18.02
N PRO A 4 -9.96 1.46 -17.75
CA PRO A 4 -8.72 0.79 -18.11
C PRO A 4 -8.67 -0.61 -17.53
N LEU A 5 -8.18 -1.57 -18.32
CA LEU A 5 -7.92 -2.94 -17.90
C LEU A 5 -6.90 -2.92 -16.76
N ARG A 6 -7.01 -3.88 -15.87
CA ARG A 6 -6.02 -4.08 -14.81
C ARG A 6 -5.00 -5.09 -15.30
N ILE A 7 -3.76 -4.71 -15.18
CA ILE A 7 -2.66 -5.61 -15.45
C ILE A 7 -2.50 -6.53 -14.26
N ILE A 8 -2.40 -7.83 -14.56
CA ILE A 8 -2.23 -8.89 -13.58
C ILE A 8 -0.87 -9.51 -13.86
N GLN A 9 0.00 -9.50 -12.87
CA GLN A 9 1.34 -10.10 -12.92
C GLN A 9 1.77 -10.49 -11.49
N ASN A 10 2.78 -11.30 -11.35
CA ASN A 10 3.27 -11.84 -10.08
C ASN A 10 4.78 -11.62 -9.84
N ILE A 11 5.39 -10.72 -10.59
CA ILE A 11 6.84 -10.47 -10.54
C ILE A 11 7.13 -9.21 -9.72
N TYR A 12 6.46 -8.12 -10.05
CA TYR A 12 6.72 -6.80 -9.46
C TYR A 12 5.72 -6.47 -8.36
N PRO A 13 6.12 -5.65 -7.37
CA PRO A 13 5.21 -5.17 -6.35
C PRO A 13 4.18 -4.19 -6.92
N TYR A 14 3.00 -4.21 -6.32
CA TYR A 14 1.95 -3.25 -6.58
C TYR A 14 1.85 -2.25 -5.45
N HIS A 15 1.72 -0.98 -5.77
CA HIS A 15 1.12 0.00 -4.88
C HIS A 15 -0.39 0.01 -5.08
N LEU A 16 -1.13 -0.26 -4.03
CA LEU A 16 -2.59 -0.40 -4.02
C LEU A 16 -3.20 0.66 -3.10
N THR A 17 -4.21 1.37 -3.56
CA THR A 17 -4.90 2.37 -2.75
C THR A 17 -6.39 2.42 -3.06
N CYS A 18 -7.21 2.69 -2.06
CA CYS A 18 -8.63 2.94 -2.22
C CYS A 18 -9.06 4.02 -1.23
N ARG A 19 -9.95 4.89 -1.67
CA ARG A 19 -10.41 6.03 -0.88
C ARG A 19 -11.90 5.95 -0.61
N THR A 20 -12.31 6.38 0.56
CA THR A 20 -13.72 6.45 0.96
C THR A 20 -14.49 7.44 0.11
N ASN A 21 -15.79 7.19 -0.03
CA ASN A 21 -16.70 8.09 -0.74
C ASN A 21 -16.68 9.49 -0.10
N ASN A 22 -16.71 10.52 -0.95
CA ASN A 22 -16.61 11.93 -0.59
C ASN A 22 -15.40 12.28 0.30
N ARG A 23 -14.32 11.48 0.24
CA ARG A 23 -13.12 11.62 1.07
C ARG A 23 -13.41 11.66 2.58
N SER A 24 -14.56 11.09 3.01
CA SER A 24 -14.99 11.13 4.39
C SER A 24 -14.04 10.35 5.29
N PHE A 25 -13.68 10.91 6.45
CA PHE A 25 -12.86 10.26 7.46
C PHE A 25 -13.66 9.15 8.15
N ARG A 26 -13.44 7.90 7.76
CA ARG A 26 -14.16 6.71 8.25
C ARG A 26 -13.31 5.82 9.15
N PHE A 27 -11.98 5.89 9.00
CA PHE A 27 -11.01 5.09 9.77
C PHE A 27 -10.42 5.90 10.93
N ASN A 28 -11.29 6.48 11.78
CA ASN A 28 -10.91 7.28 12.94
C ASN A 28 -11.26 6.64 14.29
N GLN A 29 -12.03 5.54 14.27
CA GLN A 29 -12.41 4.78 15.46
C GLN A 29 -11.59 3.49 15.54
N ARG A 30 -11.11 3.14 16.73
CA ARG A 30 -10.27 1.95 16.96
C ARG A 30 -10.92 0.67 16.44
N GLN A 31 -12.24 0.53 16.60
CA GLN A 31 -12.95 -0.66 16.09
C GLN A 31 -12.97 -0.72 14.57
N VAL A 32 -13.09 0.41 13.87
CA VAL A 32 -13.06 0.47 12.41
C VAL A 32 -11.66 0.17 11.88
N ILE A 33 -10.62 0.65 12.57
CA ILE A 33 -9.22 0.31 12.28
C ILE A 33 -9.01 -1.21 12.41
N ARG A 34 -9.52 -1.84 13.47
CA ARG A 34 -9.48 -3.31 13.64
C ARG A 34 -10.20 -4.05 12.52
N ILE A 35 -11.37 -3.56 12.07
CA ILE A 35 -12.10 -4.13 10.92
C ILE A 35 -11.22 -4.13 9.67
N PHE A 36 -10.49 -3.04 9.41
CA PHE A 36 -9.57 -2.96 8.28
C PHE A 36 -8.45 -4.01 8.37
N PHE A 37 -7.70 -4.04 9.47
CA PHE A 37 -6.56 -4.95 9.61
C PHE A 37 -7.00 -6.42 9.64
N GLN A 38 -8.15 -6.73 10.24
CA GLN A 38 -8.70 -8.07 10.20
C GLN A 38 -9.09 -8.50 8.78
N ALA A 39 -9.74 -7.62 8.01
CA ALA A 39 -10.09 -7.91 6.62
C ALA A 39 -8.83 -8.06 5.74
N LEU A 40 -7.79 -7.24 6.01
CA LEU A 40 -6.51 -7.33 5.31
C LEU A 40 -5.84 -8.67 5.60
N LYS A 41 -5.75 -9.09 6.86
CA LYS A 41 -5.21 -10.39 7.26
C LYS A 41 -5.93 -11.54 6.55
N GLU A 42 -7.26 -11.59 6.63
CA GLU A 42 -8.07 -12.62 5.96
C GLU A 42 -7.85 -12.63 4.44
N THR A 43 -7.64 -11.46 3.83
CA THR A 43 -7.41 -11.35 2.40
C THR A 43 -6.04 -11.90 2.01
N THR A 44 -4.99 -11.52 2.73
CA THR A 44 -3.62 -11.98 2.43
C THR A 44 -3.50 -13.48 2.60
N GLU A 45 -4.10 -14.05 3.64
CA GLU A 45 -4.13 -15.49 3.87
C GLU A 45 -4.92 -16.23 2.78
N LYS A 46 -6.13 -15.76 2.44
CA LYS A 46 -7.03 -16.42 1.49
C LYS A 46 -6.52 -16.44 0.06
N TYR A 47 -5.84 -15.37 -0.36
CA TYR A 47 -5.40 -15.18 -1.75
C TYR A 47 -3.88 -15.25 -1.90
N ASN A 48 -3.17 -15.69 -0.87
CA ASN A 48 -1.73 -15.83 -0.86
C ASN A 48 -1.00 -14.56 -1.34
N ILE A 49 -1.45 -13.39 -0.84
CA ILE A 49 -0.85 -12.10 -1.15
C ILE A 49 0.30 -11.83 -0.18
N GLN A 50 1.48 -11.58 -0.69
CA GLN A 50 2.63 -11.14 0.10
C GLN A 50 2.52 -9.65 0.40
N LEU A 51 2.06 -9.32 1.61
CA LEU A 51 1.97 -7.95 2.09
C LEU A 51 3.34 -7.48 2.58
N HIS A 52 3.87 -6.41 1.98
CA HIS A 52 5.14 -5.82 2.38
C HIS A 52 4.93 -4.60 3.27
N HIS A 53 4.16 -3.62 2.81
CA HIS A 53 3.93 -2.38 3.53
C HIS A 53 2.45 -2.01 3.55
N VAL A 54 2.01 -1.37 4.65
CA VAL A 54 0.65 -0.84 4.78
C VAL A 54 0.66 0.45 5.59
N VAL A 55 -0.15 1.40 5.16
CA VAL A 55 -0.49 2.63 5.89
C VAL A 55 -1.99 2.86 5.78
N LEU A 56 -2.69 2.90 6.91
CA LEU A 56 -4.11 3.21 6.96
C LEU A 56 -4.30 4.66 7.39
N MET A 57 -4.79 5.49 6.47
CA MET A 57 -5.15 6.87 6.73
C MET A 57 -6.64 6.99 7.11
N GLY A 58 -7.04 8.11 7.67
CA GLY A 58 -8.44 8.31 8.09
C GLY A 58 -9.50 8.13 6.99
N ASN A 59 -9.14 8.27 5.71
CA ASN A 59 -10.08 8.16 4.58
C ASN A 59 -9.56 7.36 3.38
N HIS A 60 -8.41 6.74 3.47
CA HIS A 60 -7.84 5.87 2.43
C HIS A 60 -6.75 5.00 3.03
N TYR A 61 -6.29 4.03 2.28
CA TYR A 61 -5.13 3.22 2.63
C TYR A 61 -4.11 3.20 1.50
N HIS A 62 -2.87 2.91 1.84
CA HIS A 62 -1.80 2.51 0.95
C HIS A 62 -1.31 1.12 1.34
N ILE A 63 -1.17 0.25 0.35
CA ILE A 63 -0.62 -1.10 0.51
C ILE A 63 0.45 -1.29 -0.56
N ILE A 64 1.59 -1.87 -0.20
CA ILE A 64 2.56 -2.42 -1.14
C ILE A 64 2.56 -3.93 -0.94
N ALA A 65 2.29 -4.67 -2.00
CA ALA A 65 2.17 -6.12 -1.96
C ALA A 65 2.53 -6.75 -3.30
N THR A 66 2.98 -8.01 -3.26
CA THR A 66 3.17 -8.85 -4.44
C THR A 66 2.10 -9.96 -4.45
N ALA A 67 1.47 -10.16 -5.59
CA ALA A 67 0.58 -11.29 -5.79
C ALA A 67 1.42 -12.50 -6.21
N THR A 68 1.24 -13.65 -5.56
CA THR A 68 1.92 -14.90 -5.95
C THR A 68 1.22 -15.62 -7.09
N GLU A 69 -0.02 -15.24 -7.35
CA GLU A 69 -0.88 -15.77 -8.40
C GLU A 69 -1.59 -14.60 -9.12
N GLU A 70 -2.19 -14.88 -10.27
CA GLU A 70 -2.94 -13.89 -11.07
C GLU A 70 -4.33 -13.58 -10.46
N ASN A 71 -4.41 -13.42 -9.16
CA ASN A 71 -5.65 -13.29 -8.40
C ASN A 71 -5.82 -11.94 -7.68
N LEU A 72 -4.91 -10.99 -7.86
CA LEU A 72 -4.91 -9.70 -7.16
C LEU A 72 -6.27 -8.99 -7.23
N HIS A 73 -6.93 -9.02 -8.39
CA HIS A 73 -8.22 -8.36 -8.56
C HIS A 73 -9.31 -8.98 -7.67
N ARG A 74 -9.30 -10.31 -7.47
CA ARG A 74 -10.21 -11.02 -6.56
C ARG A 74 -9.88 -10.71 -5.10
N ALA A 75 -8.59 -10.67 -4.75
CA ALA A 75 -8.12 -10.29 -3.42
C ALA A 75 -8.60 -8.88 -3.05
N MET A 76 -8.39 -7.90 -3.93
CA MET A 76 -8.80 -6.52 -3.68
C MET A 76 -10.32 -6.31 -3.66
N GLN A 77 -11.05 -7.06 -4.47
CA GLN A 77 -12.52 -7.08 -4.41
C GLN A 77 -12.99 -7.62 -3.06
N TYR A 78 -12.41 -8.73 -2.62
CA TYR A 78 -12.72 -9.33 -1.31
C TYR A 78 -12.41 -8.36 -0.17
N LEU A 79 -11.18 -7.81 -0.12
CA LEU A 79 -10.76 -6.84 0.89
C LEU A 79 -11.77 -5.69 1.03
N ASN A 80 -12.02 -4.99 -0.08
CA ASN A 80 -12.87 -3.81 -0.06
C ASN A 80 -14.32 -4.13 0.28
N SER A 81 -14.84 -5.27 -0.17
CA SER A 81 -16.19 -5.74 0.20
C SER A 81 -16.27 -6.07 1.68
N ARG A 82 -15.30 -6.82 2.23
CA ARG A 82 -15.28 -7.18 3.66
C ARG A 82 -15.23 -5.96 4.55
N ILE A 83 -14.37 -4.99 4.23
CA ILE A 83 -14.29 -3.73 4.98
C ILE A 83 -15.63 -3.00 4.90
N ALA A 84 -16.23 -2.85 3.71
CA ALA A 84 -17.48 -2.11 3.54
C ALA A 84 -18.66 -2.75 4.30
N VAL A 85 -18.82 -4.07 4.19
CA VAL A 85 -19.87 -4.81 4.89
C VAL A 85 -19.72 -4.69 6.40
N ARG A 86 -18.52 -4.92 6.93
CA ARG A 86 -18.27 -4.86 8.38
C ARG A 86 -18.37 -3.44 8.92
N TYR A 87 -17.87 -2.46 8.19
CA TYR A 87 -18.00 -1.05 8.54
C TYR A 87 -19.49 -0.64 8.61
N ASN A 88 -20.25 -0.91 7.53
CA ASN A 88 -21.66 -0.55 7.47
C ASN A 88 -22.48 -1.22 8.60
N LYS A 89 -22.21 -2.50 8.88
CA LYS A 89 -22.83 -3.21 10.02
C LYS A 89 -22.48 -2.56 11.35
N HIS A 90 -21.20 -2.19 11.54
CA HIS A 90 -20.73 -1.60 12.81
C HIS A 90 -21.37 -0.24 13.10
N VAL A 91 -21.51 0.61 12.06
CA VAL A 91 -22.03 1.98 12.23
C VAL A 91 -23.53 2.09 11.92
N GLY A 92 -24.23 0.98 11.68
CA GLY A 92 -25.67 0.97 11.44
C GLY A 92 -26.11 1.70 10.16
N ARG A 93 -25.28 1.64 9.07
CA ARG A 93 -25.59 2.32 7.80
C ARG A 93 -25.64 1.38 6.62
N SER A 94 -26.21 1.86 5.52
CA SER A 94 -26.18 1.23 4.20
C SER A 94 -25.46 2.10 3.17
N GLY A 95 -25.23 1.58 1.96
CA GLY A 95 -24.63 2.30 0.83
C GLY A 95 -23.11 2.15 0.72
N HIS A 96 -22.54 2.87 -0.25
CA HIS A 96 -21.15 2.72 -0.61
C HIS A 96 -20.21 3.32 0.44
N LEU A 97 -19.21 2.52 0.86
CA LEU A 97 -18.09 3.02 1.69
C LEU A 97 -17.04 3.67 0.81
N TRP A 98 -16.70 3.04 -0.32
CA TRP A 98 -15.66 3.47 -1.23
C TRP A 98 -16.18 4.40 -2.30
N GLY A 99 -15.42 5.44 -2.63
CA GLY A 99 -15.78 6.41 -3.66
C GLY A 99 -15.58 5.88 -5.07
N ASP A 100 -14.60 5.00 -5.26
CA ASP A 100 -14.28 4.40 -6.55
C ASP A 100 -13.66 3.00 -6.33
N ARG A 101 -13.34 2.31 -7.45
CA ARG A 101 -12.52 1.11 -7.39
C ARG A 101 -11.14 1.44 -6.83
N TYR A 102 -10.47 0.45 -6.23
CA TYR A 102 -9.06 0.61 -5.87
C TYR A 102 -8.21 0.96 -7.10
N ARG A 103 -7.16 1.70 -6.89
CA ARG A 103 -6.11 1.96 -7.87
C ARG A 103 -4.96 0.99 -7.63
N SER A 104 -4.33 0.56 -8.70
CA SER A 104 -3.12 -0.24 -8.67
C SER A 104 -2.09 0.38 -9.59
N CYS A 105 -0.87 0.47 -9.12
CA CYS A 105 0.30 0.86 -9.90
C CYS A 105 1.37 -0.21 -9.68
N ILE A 106 1.93 -0.74 -10.74
CA ILE A 106 3.07 -1.64 -10.67
C ILE A 106 4.31 -0.77 -10.52
N VAL A 107 5.12 -1.07 -9.51
CA VAL A 107 6.28 -0.28 -9.14
C VAL A 107 7.55 -1.04 -9.54
N ASP A 108 8.47 -0.33 -10.22
CA ASP A 108 9.82 -0.83 -10.47
C ASP A 108 10.55 -1.10 -9.15
N THR A 109 11.62 -1.85 -9.21
CA THR A 109 12.46 -2.16 -8.06
C THR A 109 13.41 -1.00 -7.73
N ASP A 110 14.13 -1.13 -6.60
CA ASP A 110 15.18 -0.24 -6.12
C ASP A 110 14.72 1.22 -5.88
N GLU A 111 15.22 2.18 -6.63
CA GLU A 111 15.03 3.60 -6.36
C GLU A 111 13.55 4.01 -6.32
N TYR A 112 12.75 3.55 -7.28
CA TYR A 112 11.31 3.85 -7.35
C TYR A 112 10.53 3.17 -6.23
N TYR A 113 10.96 1.97 -5.86
CA TYR A 113 10.36 1.24 -4.74
C TYR A 113 10.67 1.93 -3.39
N LEU A 114 11.92 2.34 -3.17
CA LEU A 114 12.33 3.10 -1.99
C LEU A 114 11.55 4.41 -1.88
N ALA A 115 11.44 5.15 -3.00
CA ALA A 115 10.67 6.39 -3.04
C ALA A 115 9.18 6.15 -2.73
N CYS A 116 8.60 5.06 -3.23
CA CYS A 116 7.22 4.66 -2.94
C CYS A 116 7.03 4.34 -1.44
N ILE A 117 7.93 3.56 -0.83
CA ILE A 117 7.89 3.24 0.61
C ILE A 117 7.98 4.52 1.44
N ARG A 118 8.97 5.39 1.17
CA ARG A 118 9.10 6.67 1.85
C ARG A 118 7.83 7.49 1.72
N TYR A 119 7.30 7.62 0.51
CA TYR A 119 6.09 8.36 0.22
C TYR A 119 4.90 7.88 1.05
N ILE A 120 4.64 6.57 1.11
CA ILE A 120 3.49 6.07 1.88
C ILE A 120 3.67 6.24 3.39
N TYR A 121 4.89 6.06 3.91
CA TYR A 121 5.15 6.19 5.34
C TYR A 121 5.13 7.64 5.83
N GLN A 122 5.48 8.60 4.97
CA GLN A 122 5.40 10.02 5.29
C GLN A 122 3.98 10.60 5.14
N ASN A 123 3.02 9.87 4.56
CA ASN A 123 1.65 10.38 4.37
C ASN A 123 1.02 10.96 5.64
N PRO A 124 1.12 10.32 6.83
CA PRO A 124 0.52 10.87 8.05
C PRO A 124 1.12 12.23 8.45
N LYS A 125 2.44 12.41 8.29
CA LYS A 125 3.13 13.67 8.58
C LYS A 125 2.74 14.75 7.57
N ARG A 126 2.74 14.43 6.26
CA ARG A 126 2.31 15.36 5.20
C ARG A 126 0.84 15.77 5.31
N ALA A 127 0.00 14.91 5.85
CA ALA A 127 -1.40 15.20 6.12
C ALA A 127 -1.61 15.95 7.46
N ASN A 128 -0.55 16.34 8.15
CA ASN A 128 -0.57 16.99 9.47
C ASN A 128 -1.36 16.21 10.53
N ILE A 129 -1.37 14.87 10.45
CA ILE A 129 -2.04 14.01 11.44
C ILE A 129 -1.12 13.82 12.64
N VAL A 130 0.18 13.68 12.41
CA VAL A 130 1.23 13.57 13.42
C VAL A 130 2.44 14.40 13.03
N ASN A 131 3.16 14.93 14.01
CA ASN A 131 4.46 15.56 13.79
C ASN A 131 5.58 14.53 13.74
N ASP A 132 5.45 13.47 14.53
CA ASP A 132 6.38 12.36 14.62
C ASP A 132 5.70 11.08 14.17
N LEU A 133 6.29 10.42 13.17
CA LEU A 133 5.77 9.18 12.59
C LEU A 133 5.80 8.00 13.58
N GLU A 134 6.62 8.05 14.63
CA GLU A 134 6.59 7.07 15.71
C GLU A 134 5.25 7.05 16.45
N GLN A 135 4.53 8.17 16.45
CA GLN A 135 3.22 8.32 17.09
C GLN A 135 2.05 7.83 16.23
N PHE A 136 2.30 7.44 14.95
CA PHE A 136 1.25 6.96 14.05
C PHE A 136 1.18 5.43 14.05
N PRO A 137 0.21 4.81 14.76
CA PRO A 137 0.19 3.37 14.99
C PRO A 137 -0.27 2.54 13.78
N ASP A 138 -1.04 3.15 12.87
CA ASP A 138 -1.76 2.43 11.81
C ASP A 138 -0.91 2.27 10.54
N SER A 139 0.36 1.94 10.74
CA SER A 139 1.37 1.80 9.69
C SER A 139 2.35 0.66 10.01
N SER A 140 2.73 -0.11 8.99
CA SER A 140 3.81 -1.09 9.10
C SER A 140 5.19 -0.45 9.34
N PHE A 141 5.32 0.87 9.21
CA PHE A 141 6.51 1.60 9.66
C PHE A 141 6.85 1.32 11.13
N GLN A 142 5.82 1.18 11.99
CA GLN A 142 5.99 0.83 13.40
C GLN A 142 6.70 -0.52 13.60
N PHE A 143 6.41 -1.49 12.72
CA PHE A 143 7.06 -2.80 12.75
C PHE A 143 8.50 -2.71 12.25
N TYR A 144 8.72 -2.12 11.08
CA TYR A 144 10.04 -2.07 10.46
C TYR A 144 11.02 -1.14 11.19
N ALA A 145 10.58 0.05 11.62
CA ALA A 145 11.46 1.05 12.23
C ALA A 145 11.65 0.88 13.74
N PHE A 146 10.63 0.37 14.44
CA PHE A 146 10.62 0.32 15.90
C PHE A 146 10.41 -1.09 16.48
N GLY A 147 10.11 -2.08 15.63
CA GLY A 147 9.88 -3.46 16.05
C GLY A 147 8.58 -3.67 16.83
N LYS A 148 7.62 -2.72 16.70
CA LYS A 148 6.29 -2.83 17.32
C LYS A 148 5.45 -3.87 16.57
N LYS A 149 4.54 -4.53 17.30
CA LYS A 149 3.64 -5.53 16.68
C LYS A 149 2.60 -4.86 15.79
N ILE A 150 2.23 -5.56 14.72
CA ILE A 150 1.12 -5.22 13.82
C ILE A 150 0.23 -6.46 13.65
N ASP A 151 -1.07 -6.27 13.48
CA ASP A 151 -2.07 -7.35 13.44
C ASP A 151 -2.19 -8.06 12.07
N VAL A 152 -1.17 -7.97 11.24
CA VAL A 152 -1.07 -8.66 9.94
C VAL A 152 0.30 -9.29 9.79
N VAL A 153 0.40 -10.34 8.97
CA VAL A 153 1.68 -10.92 8.60
C VAL A 153 2.30 -10.08 7.49
N LEU A 154 3.53 -9.62 7.73
CA LEU A 154 4.34 -8.94 6.74
C LEU A 154 5.36 -9.91 6.16
N PHE A 155 5.54 -9.86 4.86
CA PHE A 155 6.55 -10.62 4.12
C PHE A 155 7.75 -9.72 3.84
N ASP A 156 8.94 -10.24 4.09
CA ASP A 156 10.18 -9.55 3.75
C ASP A 156 10.22 -9.31 2.24
N ASP A 157 10.38 -8.06 1.84
CA ASP A 157 10.64 -7.69 0.47
C ASP A 157 12.13 -7.84 0.12
N HIS A 158 12.48 -7.60 -1.13
CA HIS A 158 13.88 -7.71 -1.59
C HIS A 158 14.83 -6.78 -0.83
N LEU A 159 14.37 -5.61 -0.35
CA LEU A 159 15.21 -4.70 0.44
C LEU A 159 15.55 -5.29 1.81
N VAL A 160 14.54 -5.82 2.51
CA VAL A 160 14.73 -6.46 3.81
C VAL A 160 15.63 -7.70 3.66
N LEU A 161 15.44 -8.48 2.60
CA LEU A 161 16.27 -9.64 2.30
C LEU A 161 17.73 -9.25 2.02
N ASN A 162 17.96 -8.16 1.29
CA ASN A 162 19.31 -7.66 0.98
C ASN A 162 20.04 -7.08 2.20
N ILE A 163 19.32 -6.40 3.11
CA ILE A 163 19.89 -5.90 4.37
C ILE A 163 20.29 -7.06 5.29
N GLY A 164 19.65 -8.21 5.11
CA GLY A 164 19.78 -9.39 5.96
C GLY A 164 18.91 -9.29 7.22
N LYS A 165 18.66 -10.45 7.85
CA LYS A 165 17.69 -10.62 8.95
C LYS A 165 18.10 -9.98 10.29
N GLN A 166 19.11 -9.11 10.31
CA GLN A 166 19.52 -8.40 11.53
C GLN A 166 18.54 -7.28 11.86
N LYS A 167 17.65 -7.55 12.81
CA LYS A 167 16.56 -6.66 13.22
C LYS A 167 17.01 -5.19 13.42
N LYS A 168 18.16 -4.96 14.06
CA LYS A 168 18.69 -3.61 14.29
C LYS A 168 19.05 -2.89 12.98
N LYS A 169 19.64 -3.60 12.01
CA LYS A 169 19.98 -3.01 10.69
C LYS A 169 18.72 -2.65 9.91
N VAL A 170 17.72 -3.52 9.89
CA VAL A 170 16.43 -3.26 9.25
C VAL A 170 15.75 -2.04 9.89
N GLN A 171 15.70 -1.97 11.20
CA GLN A 171 15.13 -0.81 11.91
C GLN A 171 15.86 0.49 11.58
N GLN A 172 17.18 0.48 11.60
CA GLN A 172 17.97 1.66 11.25
C GLN A 172 17.73 2.08 9.80
N PHE A 173 17.73 1.14 8.87
CA PHE A 173 17.47 1.41 7.45
C PHE A 173 16.13 2.12 7.24
N PHE A 174 15.02 1.58 7.78
CA PHE A 174 13.70 2.20 7.59
C PHE A 174 13.58 3.57 8.27
N ARG A 175 14.21 3.77 9.43
CA ARG A 175 14.28 5.11 10.05
C ARG A 175 15.01 6.10 9.18
N THR A 176 16.19 5.72 8.66
CA THR A 176 16.98 6.57 7.77
C THR A 176 16.23 6.86 6.47
N LEU A 177 15.69 5.83 5.81
CA LEU A 177 14.94 5.97 4.56
C LEU A 177 13.79 6.98 4.66
N VAL A 178 13.03 6.91 5.75
CA VAL A 178 11.84 7.77 5.91
C VAL A 178 12.21 9.20 6.29
N MET A 179 13.36 9.40 6.93
CA MET A 179 13.87 10.73 7.30
C MET A 179 14.77 11.35 6.22
N ASP A 180 15.19 10.56 5.23
CA ASP A 180 16.07 11.02 4.17
C ASP A 180 15.34 11.96 3.20
N GLU A 181 15.80 13.22 3.15
CA GLU A 181 15.33 14.21 2.19
C GLU A 181 16.12 14.18 0.86
N GLY A 182 17.18 13.37 0.79
CA GLY A 182 18.13 13.32 -0.33
C GLY A 182 17.80 12.31 -1.44
N LEU A 183 16.64 11.63 -1.40
CA LEU A 183 16.25 10.75 -2.51
C LEU A 183 16.00 11.56 -3.79
N CYS A 184 16.55 11.06 -4.90
CA CYS A 184 16.49 11.74 -6.20
C CYS A 184 15.06 11.93 -6.71
N ILE A 185 14.13 11.02 -6.34
CA ILE A 185 12.72 11.09 -6.76
C ILE A 185 11.91 11.88 -5.73
N SER A 186 11.37 13.01 -6.16
CA SER A 186 10.54 13.87 -5.32
C SER A 186 9.17 13.25 -5.00
N ASP A 187 8.58 13.68 -3.89
CA ASP A 187 7.24 13.24 -3.49
C ASP A 187 6.15 13.59 -4.53
N ASP A 188 6.33 14.68 -5.27
CA ASP A 188 5.42 15.07 -6.36
C ASP A 188 5.52 14.10 -7.54
N GLU A 189 6.72 13.66 -7.91
CA GLU A 189 6.93 12.65 -8.94
C GLU A 189 6.33 11.30 -8.53
N VAL A 190 6.57 10.87 -7.28
CA VAL A 190 5.95 9.66 -6.73
C VAL A 190 4.43 9.76 -6.78
N ASN A 191 3.84 10.85 -6.31
CA ASN A 191 2.38 11.05 -6.32
C ASN A 191 1.80 11.05 -7.74
N LYS A 192 2.50 11.63 -8.72
CA LYS A 192 2.12 11.60 -10.13
C LYS A 192 2.29 10.20 -10.72
N GLY A 193 3.40 9.55 -10.44
CA GLY A 193 3.72 8.19 -10.91
C GLY A 193 2.71 7.15 -10.40
N LEU A 194 2.39 7.16 -9.11
CA LEU A 194 1.43 6.24 -8.51
C LEU A 194 -0.04 6.41 -8.97
N ARG A 195 -0.32 7.43 -9.78
CA ARG A 195 -1.63 7.57 -10.48
C ARG A 195 -1.66 6.88 -11.83
N LYS A 196 -0.50 6.48 -12.36
CA LYS A 196 -0.34 5.74 -13.62
C LYS A 196 -0.45 4.23 -13.36
N MET A 197 -0.35 3.44 -14.43
CA MET A 197 -0.32 1.97 -14.33
C MET A 197 1.04 1.44 -13.89
N PHE A 198 2.12 2.15 -14.27
CA PHE A 198 3.51 1.81 -13.99
C PHE A 198 4.23 3.01 -13.41
N PHE A 199 5.10 2.77 -12.44
CA PHE A 199 5.98 3.74 -11.83
C PHE A 199 7.39 3.15 -11.74
N GLY A 200 8.30 3.71 -12.52
CA GLY A 200 9.65 3.19 -12.65
C GLY A 200 10.46 3.98 -13.68
N SER A 201 11.62 3.46 -14.01
CA SER A 201 12.49 3.98 -15.07
C SER A 201 11.76 4.02 -16.43
N ALA A 202 12.28 4.83 -17.37
CA ALA A 202 11.71 4.91 -18.71
C ALA A 202 11.71 3.54 -19.40
N ASP A 203 12.79 2.79 -19.26
CA ASP A 203 12.97 1.46 -19.85
C ASP A 203 11.98 0.45 -19.24
N PHE A 204 11.81 0.47 -17.91
CA PHE A 204 10.82 -0.33 -17.22
C PHE A 204 9.40 -0.03 -17.72
N VAL A 205 9.03 1.24 -17.75
CA VAL A 205 7.69 1.67 -18.18
C VAL A 205 7.44 1.24 -19.63
N GLN A 206 8.42 1.42 -20.52
CA GLN A 206 8.30 1.00 -21.92
C GLN A 206 8.19 -0.52 -22.06
N HIS A 207 9.01 -1.28 -21.31
CA HIS A 207 8.92 -2.73 -21.26
C HIS A 207 7.54 -3.22 -20.82
N MET A 208 7.01 -2.64 -19.74
CA MET A 208 5.70 -3.01 -19.20
C MET A 208 4.56 -2.68 -20.16
N TYR A 209 4.62 -1.52 -20.86
CA TYR A 209 3.64 -1.21 -21.90
C TYR A 209 3.67 -2.21 -23.04
N ASN A 210 4.85 -2.55 -23.54
CA ASN A 210 5.02 -3.53 -24.62
C ASN A 210 4.50 -4.91 -24.22
N THR A 211 4.77 -5.35 -23.01
CA THR A 211 4.40 -6.69 -22.50
C THR A 211 2.90 -6.81 -22.26
N TYR A 212 2.27 -5.79 -21.69
CA TYR A 212 0.92 -5.92 -21.15
C TYR A 212 -0.14 -5.07 -21.85
N CYS A 213 0.22 -4.10 -22.66
CA CYS A 213 -0.72 -3.17 -23.28
C CYS A 213 -0.73 -3.22 -24.82
N CYS A 214 0.39 -3.62 -25.47
CA CYS A 214 0.47 -3.66 -26.94
C CYS A 214 0.09 -5.03 -27.53
N ASN A 215 -0.10 -6.06 -26.71
CA ASN A 215 -0.46 -7.41 -27.16
C ASN A 215 -1.95 -7.77 -26.89
N GLN A 216 -2.83 -6.74 -26.77
CA GLN A 216 -4.28 -6.95 -26.59
C GLN A 216 -5.05 -6.43 -27.79
#